data_0602d9895e05c60aec1a33eb72301059
#
_entry.id   0602d9895e05c60aec1a33eb72301059
#
_cell.length_a   1.000
_cell.length_b   1.000
_cell.length_c   1.000
_cell.angle_alpha   90.00
_cell.angle_beta   90.00
_cell.angle_gamma   90.00
#
_symmetry.space_group_name_H-M   'P 1'
#
loop_
_entity.id
_entity.type
_entity.pdbx_description
1 polymer ?
#
loop_
_entity_poly.entity_id
_entity_poly.type
_entity_poly.pdbx_seq_one_letter_code
_entity_poly.pdbx_strand_id
1 'polypeptide(L)'
;MPVELNTGDQPVWARAAHQHLLMTDGPMAGLAQRQGSVVRSVSGEHFPRLIRAIVGQQISVKAAASIYGRLATVTGEPPTPAALASQTDEVLRACGLSNAKVRAVRDLAEHALDGRLDLAHLDSLPDEEVIEQLVAVRGIGRWTAEMFLMFSLARPDVLAAGDLGVQAGIQRLYATEARPSPAEVREIAVRGGWHPYATAACFQLWESLKNNPAL
;
A
#
# COMPACT_ATOMS: atom_id res chain seq x y z
N MET A 1 9.33 -4.45 -1.59
CA MET A 1 9.15 -5.91 -1.62
C MET A 1 7.67 -6.19 -1.69
N PRO A 2 7.18 -6.94 -2.68
CA PRO A 2 5.75 -7.22 -2.76
C PRO A 2 5.36 -8.12 -1.59
N VAL A 3 4.37 -7.68 -0.85
CA VAL A 3 3.62 -8.55 0.06
C VAL A 3 2.98 -9.63 -0.82
N GLU A 4 3.25 -10.90 -0.56
CA GLU A 4 2.51 -11.99 -1.18
C GLU A 4 1.04 -11.84 -0.79
N LEU A 5 0.24 -11.43 -1.75
CA LEU A 5 -1.18 -11.23 -1.57
C LEU A 5 -1.87 -12.55 -1.91
N ASN A 6 -2.55 -13.10 -0.93
CA ASN A 6 -3.43 -14.23 -1.16
C ASN A 6 -4.44 -13.84 -2.25
N THR A 7 -4.71 -14.73 -3.18
CA THR A 7 -5.56 -14.51 -4.36
C THR A 7 -7.01 -14.28 -3.95
N GLY A 8 -7.31 -13.09 -3.41
CA GLY A 8 -8.66 -12.58 -3.35
C GLY A 8 -9.15 -12.20 -4.74
N ASP A 9 -10.46 -12.15 -4.95
CA ASP A 9 -11.05 -11.72 -6.21
C ASP A 9 -10.50 -10.35 -6.63
N GLN A 10 -10.23 -10.19 -7.92
CA GLN A 10 -9.81 -8.89 -8.44
C GLN A 10 -10.91 -7.86 -8.20
N PRO A 11 -10.55 -6.58 -7.90
CA PRO A 11 -11.56 -5.55 -7.76
C PRO A 11 -12.36 -5.38 -9.05
N VAL A 12 -13.62 -5.00 -8.92
CA VAL A 12 -14.56 -4.90 -10.06
C VAL A 12 -14.05 -4.04 -11.22
N TRP A 13 -13.20 -3.06 -10.93
CA TRP A 13 -12.61 -2.17 -11.93
C TRP A 13 -11.38 -2.75 -12.66
N ALA A 14 -10.81 -3.89 -12.23
CA ALA A 14 -9.55 -4.42 -12.75
C ALA A 14 -9.58 -4.66 -14.27
N ARG A 15 -10.69 -5.20 -14.79
CA ARG A 15 -10.86 -5.42 -16.22
C ARG A 15 -10.92 -4.11 -17.02
N ALA A 16 -11.69 -3.14 -16.52
CA ALA A 16 -11.80 -1.82 -17.14
C ALA A 16 -10.46 -1.08 -17.13
N ALA A 17 -9.72 -1.16 -16.01
CA ALA A 17 -8.40 -0.60 -15.92
C ALA A 17 -7.42 -1.21 -16.92
N HIS A 18 -7.41 -2.53 -17.09
CA HIS A 18 -6.55 -3.17 -18.09
C HIS A 18 -6.91 -2.70 -19.51
N GLN A 19 -8.18 -2.67 -19.86
CA GLN A 19 -8.64 -2.16 -21.17
C GLN A 19 -8.23 -0.69 -21.39
N HIS A 20 -8.37 0.13 -20.35
CA HIS A 20 -7.95 1.53 -20.38
C HIS A 20 -6.44 1.67 -20.64
N LEU A 21 -5.61 0.91 -19.90
CA LEU A 21 -4.15 0.98 -20.08
C LEU A 21 -3.70 0.55 -21.48
N LEU A 22 -4.41 -0.33 -22.17
CA LEU A 22 -4.14 -0.68 -23.56
C LEU A 22 -4.38 0.49 -24.53
N MET A 23 -5.10 1.53 -24.11
CA MET A 23 -5.42 2.73 -24.91
C MET A 23 -4.59 3.96 -24.49
N THR A 24 -3.66 3.80 -23.56
CA THR A 24 -2.77 4.86 -23.06
C THR A 24 -1.61 5.13 -24.03
N ASP A 25 -0.58 5.86 -23.60
CA ASP A 25 0.62 6.07 -24.41
C ASP A 25 1.30 4.73 -24.80
N GLY A 26 2.08 4.74 -25.89
CA GLY A 26 2.69 3.52 -26.45
C GLY A 26 3.52 2.70 -25.45
N PRO A 27 4.38 3.30 -24.60
CA PRO A 27 5.13 2.56 -23.60
C PRO A 27 4.26 1.82 -22.58
N MET A 28 3.28 2.49 -21.98
CA MET A 28 2.38 1.88 -20.99
C MET A 28 1.43 0.87 -21.64
N ALA A 29 0.85 1.18 -22.78
CA ALA A 29 0.00 0.25 -23.54
C ALA A 29 0.77 -1.04 -23.91
N GLY A 30 2.00 -0.91 -24.40
CA GLY A 30 2.87 -2.04 -24.69
C GLY A 30 3.22 -2.87 -23.45
N LEU A 31 3.40 -2.22 -22.29
CA LEU A 31 3.62 -2.92 -21.03
C LEU A 31 2.38 -3.70 -20.60
N ALA A 32 1.21 -3.08 -20.61
CA ALA A 32 -0.07 -3.70 -20.27
C ALA A 32 -0.40 -4.88 -21.21
N GLN A 33 -0.10 -4.75 -22.49
CA GLN A 33 -0.28 -5.84 -23.47
C GLN A 33 0.60 -7.06 -23.15
N ARG A 34 1.86 -6.85 -22.77
CA ARG A 34 2.79 -7.96 -22.45
C ARG A 34 2.46 -8.65 -21.12
N GLN A 35 2.03 -7.91 -20.11
CA GLN A 35 1.84 -8.43 -18.77
C GLN A 35 0.40 -8.89 -18.48
N GLY A 36 -0.58 -8.45 -19.28
CA GLY A 36 -1.98 -8.67 -18.97
C GLY A 36 -2.44 -7.85 -17.75
N SER A 37 -3.55 -8.26 -17.14
CA SER A 37 -4.03 -7.64 -15.91
C SER A 37 -3.22 -8.12 -14.71
N VAL A 38 -2.53 -7.19 -14.06
CA VAL A 38 -1.72 -7.44 -12.85
C VAL A 38 -2.35 -6.85 -11.59
N VAL A 39 -3.56 -6.34 -11.69
CA VAL A 39 -4.29 -5.76 -10.56
C VAL A 39 -4.56 -6.82 -9.52
N ARG A 40 -4.25 -6.49 -8.27
CA ARG A 40 -4.45 -7.36 -7.11
C ARG A 40 -5.39 -6.70 -6.13
N SER A 41 -6.35 -7.46 -5.66
CA SER A 41 -7.20 -7.07 -4.55
C SER A 41 -6.69 -7.71 -3.27
N VAL A 42 -7.00 -7.09 -2.17
CA VAL A 42 -6.69 -7.60 -0.85
C VAL A 42 -7.93 -7.43 0.00
N SER A 43 -8.47 -8.55 0.47
CA SER A 43 -9.58 -8.57 1.42
C SER A 43 -9.08 -8.53 2.86
N GLY A 44 -9.90 -8.09 3.80
CA GLY A 44 -9.64 -8.14 5.23
C GLY A 44 -9.88 -6.82 5.93
N GLU A 45 -9.91 -6.87 7.25
CA GLU A 45 -10.21 -5.74 8.10
C GLU A 45 -9.11 -4.66 8.08
N HIS A 46 -9.49 -3.40 8.11
CA HIS A 46 -8.59 -2.26 7.96
C HIS A 46 -7.55 -2.16 9.08
N PHE A 47 -7.97 -2.33 10.34
CA PHE A 47 -7.05 -2.21 11.48
C PHE A 47 -5.89 -3.22 11.44
N PRO A 48 -6.14 -4.54 11.28
CA PRO A 48 -5.07 -5.53 11.16
C PRO A 48 -4.10 -5.24 10.00
N ARG A 49 -4.59 -4.66 8.90
CA ARG A 49 -3.76 -4.27 7.75
C ARG A 49 -2.83 -3.12 8.08
N LEU A 50 -3.32 -2.10 8.77
CA LEU A 50 -2.50 -0.99 9.23
C LEU A 50 -1.44 -1.47 10.22
N ILE A 51 -1.80 -2.38 11.14
CA ILE A 51 -0.82 -3.04 12.02
C ILE A 51 0.24 -3.78 11.20
N ARG A 52 -0.14 -4.59 10.21
CA ARG A 52 0.82 -5.28 9.33
C ARG A 52 1.74 -4.30 8.59
N ALA A 53 1.19 -3.19 8.10
CA ALA A 53 1.98 -2.16 7.44
C ALA A 53 3.05 -1.55 8.37
N ILE A 54 2.67 -1.17 9.60
CA ILE A 54 3.61 -0.63 10.61
C ILE A 54 4.66 -1.69 10.98
N VAL A 55 4.23 -2.91 11.28
CA VAL A 55 5.13 -4.02 11.64
C VAL A 55 6.13 -4.32 10.54
N GLY A 56 5.69 -4.27 9.28
CA GLY A 56 6.50 -4.62 8.11
C GLY A 56 7.55 -3.57 7.70
N GLN A 57 7.48 -2.34 8.21
CA GLN A 57 8.42 -1.29 7.83
C GLN A 57 9.88 -1.68 8.09
N GLN A 58 10.74 -1.51 7.08
CA GLN A 58 12.20 -1.67 7.16
C GLN A 58 12.70 -3.07 7.63
N ILE A 59 11.89 -4.11 7.48
CA ILE A 59 12.28 -5.49 7.79
C ILE A 59 11.83 -6.44 6.67
N SER A 60 12.36 -7.66 6.67
CA SER A 60 11.95 -8.68 5.70
C SER A 60 10.51 -9.16 5.95
N VAL A 61 9.85 -9.64 4.89
CA VAL A 61 8.49 -10.21 4.95
C VAL A 61 8.41 -11.33 5.98
N LYS A 62 9.43 -12.21 6.04
CA LYS A 62 9.50 -13.32 7.01
C LYS A 62 9.56 -12.80 8.45
N ALA A 63 10.37 -11.78 8.71
CA ALA A 63 10.47 -11.18 10.05
C ALA A 63 9.15 -10.48 10.43
N ALA A 64 8.54 -9.74 9.51
CA ALA A 64 7.24 -9.09 9.72
C ALA A 64 6.15 -10.10 10.06
N ALA A 65 6.05 -11.19 9.31
CA ALA A 65 5.08 -12.26 9.57
C ALA A 65 5.28 -12.90 10.96
N SER A 66 6.52 -13.15 11.35
CA SER A 66 6.86 -13.70 12.67
C SER A 66 6.49 -12.76 13.82
N ILE A 67 6.75 -11.45 13.67
CA ILE A 67 6.38 -10.44 14.69
C ILE A 67 4.86 -10.31 14.77
N TYR A 68 4.18 -10.22 13.61
CA TYR A 68 2.73 -10.15 13.59
C TYR A 68 2.07 -11.37 14.22
N GLY A 69 2.57 -12.59 13.96
CA GLY A 69 2.05 -13.81 14.59
C GLY A 69 2.15 -13.78 16.12
N ARG A 70 3.29 -13.33 16.67
CA ARG A 70 3.42 -13.17 18.13
C ARG A 70 2.50 -12.08 18.68
N LEU A 71 2.32 -10.98 17.94
CA LEU A 71 1.37 -9.93 18.32
C LEU A 71 -0.06 -10.49 18.36
N ALA A 72 -0.47 -11.23 17.34
CA ALA A 72 -1.78 -11.86 17.28
C ALA A 72 -2.04 -12.85 18.45
N THR A 73 -0.99 -13.53 18.92
CA THR A 73 -1.11 -14.43 20.08
C THR A 73 -1.52 -13.67 21.36
N VAL A 74 -1.09 -12.43 21.54
CA VAL A 74 -1.38 -11.64 22.74
C VAL A 74 -2.57 -10.69 22.59
N THR A 75 -2.97 -10.37 21.34
CA THR A 75 -4.07 -9.43 21.06
C THR A 75 -5.32 -10.10 20.48
N GLY A 76 -5.24 -11.39 20.14
CA GLY A 76 -6.25 -12.10 19.34
C GLY A 76 -5.99 -12.00 17.84
N GLU A 77 -6.62 -12.88 17.07
CA GLU A 77 -6.54 -12.91 15.60
C GLU A 77 -7.94 -12.75 15.01
N PRO A 78 -8.24 -11.63 14.34
CA PRO A 78 -7.35 -10.49 14.07
C PRO A 78 -7.18 -9.57 15.30
N PRO A 79 -6.06 -8.83 15.38
CA PRO A 79 -5.86 -7.78 16.40
C PRO A 79 -6.95 -6.71 16.32
N THR A 80 -7.47 -6.31 17.49
CA THR A 80 -8.41 -5.19 17.60
C THR A 80 -7.77 -3.98 18.27
N PRO A 81 -8.28 -2.75 18.07
CA PRO A 81 -7.79 -1.57 18.77
C PRO A 81 -7.80 -1.73 20.30
N ALA A 82 -8.90 -2.23 20.87
CA ALA A 82 -9.05 -2.43 22.31
C ALA A 82 -8.07 -3.47 22.87
N ALA A 83 -7.92 -4.62 22.18
CA ALA A 83 -7.00 -5.66 22.60
C ALA A 83 -5.53 -5.20 22.53
N LEU A 84 -5.18 -4.37 21.54
CA LEU A 84 -3.84 -3.82 21.45
C LEU A 84 -3.58 -2.75 22.52
N ALA A 85 -4.54 -1.87 22.77
CA ALA A 85 -4.44 -0.82 23.79
C ALA A 85 -4.30 -1.40 25.22
N SER A 86 -4.84 -2.59 25.49
CA SER A 86 -4.74 -3.27 26.79
C SER A 86 -3.35 -3.88 27.08
N GLN A 87 -2.49 -4.05 26.06
CA GLN A 87 -1.15 -4.62 26.29
C GLN A 87 -0.19 -3.61 26.88
N THR A 88 0.78 -4.07 27.68
CA THR A 88 1.88 -3.21 28.12
C THR A 88 2.94 -3.05 27.05
N ASP A 89 3.79 -2.03 27.17
CA ASP A 89 4.90 -1.82 26.24
C ASP A 89 5.90 -2.98 26.27
N GLU A 90 6.09 -3.60 27.44
CA GLU A 90 6.96 -4.76 27.64
C GLU A 90 6.47 -5.95 26.81
N VAL A 91 5.17 -6.23 26.84
CA VAL A 91 4.53 -7.31 26.05
C VAL A 91 4.68 -7.03 24.57
N LEU A 92 4.40 -5.81 24.11
CA LEU A 92 4.55 -5.43 22.71
C LEU A 92 6.02 -5.54 22.24
N ARG A 93 6.99 -5.13 23.08
CA ARG A 93 8.42 -5.32 22.78
C ARG A 93 8.82 -6.80 22.74
N ALA A 94 8.28 -7.62 23.63
CA ALA A 94 8.52 -9.07 23.63
C ALA A 94 8.02 -9.75 22.35
N CYS A 95 6.98 -9.19 21.68
CA CYS A 95 6.59 -9.63 20.34
C CYS A 95 7.62 -9.29 19.25
N GLY A 96 8.61 -8.45 19.53
CA GLY A 96 9.68 -8.04 18.60
C GLY A 96 9.45 -6.67 17.98
N LEU A 97 8.57 -5.84 18.52
CA LEU A 97 8.39 -4.46 18.09
C LEU A 97 9.50 -3.57 18.63
N SER A 98 10.07 -2.72 17.77
CA SER A 98 10.95 -1.64 18.24
C SER A 98 10.16 -0.60 19.04
N ASN A 99 10.84 0.22 19.85
CA ASN A 99 10.18 1.30 20.58
C ASN A 99 9.39 2.26 19.68
N ALA A 100 9.88 2.52 18.47
CA ALA A 100 9.18 3.35 17.49
C ALA A 100 7.89 2.69 17.02
N LYS A 101 7.91 1.38 16.73
CA LYS A 101 6.75 0.60 16.32
C LYS A 101 5.74 0.43 17.46
N VAL A 102 6.19 0.25 18.70
CA VAL A 102 5.28 0.23 19.86
C VAL A 102 4.50 1.53 19.96
N ARG A 103 5.19 2.68 19.86
CA ARG A 103 4.49 3.98 19.85
C ARG A 103 3.52 4.14 18.68
N ALA A 104 3.90 3.67 17.50
CA ALA A 104 3.06 3.75 16.31
C ALA A 104 1.80 2.89 16.40
N VAL A 105 1.91 1.64 16.85
CA VAL A 105 0.72 0.76 16.98
C VAL A 105 -0.20 1.21 18.10
N ARG A 106 0.32 1.82 19.19
CA ARG A 106 -0.51 2.43 20.24
C ARG A 106 -1.25 3.64 19.73
N ASP A 107 -0.56 4.54 19.06
CA ASP A 107 -1.17 5.75 18.49
C ASP A 107 -2.26 5.40 17.48
N LEU A 108 -2.03 4.36 16.65
CA LEU A 108 -3.06 3.81 15.75
C LEU A 108 -4.28 3.30 16.52
N ALA A 109 -4.05 2.55 17.63
CA ALA A 109 -5.16 2.02 18.43
C ALA A 109 -5.94 3.15 19.11
N GLU A 110 -5.26 4.17 19.64
CA GLU A 110 -5.89 5.35 20.24
C GLU A 110 -6.74 6.11 19.22
N HIS A 111 -6.21 6.41 18.04
CA HIS A 111 -6.95 7.08 16.96
C HIS A 111 -8.22 6.31 16.54
N ALA A 112 -8.13 4.97 16.52
CA ALA A 112 -9.27 4.12 16.19
C ALA A 112 -10.32 4.06 17.32
N LEU A 113 -9.89 4.13 18.58
CA LEU A 113 -10.80 4.07 19.76
C LEU A 113 -11.51 5.39 20.03
N ASP A 114 -10.84 6.52 19.81
CA ASP A 114 -11.41 7.85 20.05
C ASP A 114 -12.10 8.47 18.82
N GLY A 115 -12.15 7.74 17.71
CA GLY A 115 -12.85 8.14 16.49
C GLY A 115 -12.12 9.13 15.60
N ARG A 116 -10.84 9.49 15.90
CA ARG A 116 -9.99 10.30 14.99
C ARG A 116 -9.64 9.56 13.71
N LEU A 117 -9.65 8.21 13.76
CA LEU A 117 -9.55 7.34 12.59
C LEU A 117 -10.82 6.48 12.53
N ASP A 118 -11.75 6.86 11.69
CA ASP A 118 -13.02 6.15 11.52
C ASP A 118 -12.88 4.98 10.55
N LEU A 119 -12.39 3.86 11.07
CA LEU A 119 -12.15 2.64 10.30
C LEU A 119 -13.40 2.09 9.59
N ALA A 120 -14.59 2.37 10.12
CA ALA A 120 -15.84 1.85 9.57
C ALA A 120 -16.29 2.62 8.31
N HIS A 121 -15.86 3.87 8.17
CA HIS A 121 -16.30 4.74 7.08
C HIS A 121 -15.19 5.09 6.07
N LEU A 122 -13.95 4.58 6.23
CA LEU A 122 -12.84 4.85 5.31
C LEU A 122 -13.19 4.55 3.85
N ASP A 123 -13.99 3.51 3.60
CA ASP A 123 -14.40 3.15 2.24
C ASP A 123 -15.25 4.23 1.56
N SER A 124 -15.94 5.07 2.32
CA SER A 124 -16.84 6.12 1.80
C SER A 124 -16.18 7.50 1.68
N LEU A 125 -14.99 7.69 2.28
CA LEU A 125 -14.29 8.96 2.25
C LEU A 125 -13.51 9.17 0.93
N PRO A 126 -13.33 10.43 0.50
CA PRO A 126 -12.35 10.77 -0.54
C PRO A 126 -10.93 10.36 -0.16
N ASP A 127 -10.10 10.04 -1.16
CA ASP A 127 -8.75 9.53 -0.94
C ASP A 127 -7.86 10.45 -0.10
N GLU A 128 -7.92 11.77 -0.32
CA GLU A 128 -7.14 12.74 0.47
C GLU A 128 -7.59 12.80 1.93
N GLU A 129 -8.87 12.67 2.22
CA GLU A 129 -9.37 12.62 3.60
C GLU A 129 -8.90 11.34 4.32
N VAL A 130 -8.88 10.20 3.61
CA VAL A 130 -8.29 8.97 4.14
C VAL A 130 -6.80 9.15 4.42
N ILE A 131 -6.07 9.77 3.50
CA ILE A 131 -4.64 10.06 3.66
C ILE A 131 -4.41 10.96 4.87
N GLU A 132 -5.18 12.03 5.04
CA GLU A 132 -5.07 12.97 6.17
C GLU A 132 -5.27 12.26 7.51
N GLN A 133 -6.33 11.43 7.63
CA GLN A 133 -6.56 10.65 8.85
C GLN A 133 -5.43 9.66 9.14
N LEU A 134 -4.93 8.97 8.12
CA LEU A 134 -3.86 7.98 8.29
C LEU A 134 -2.51 8.63 8.63
N VAL A 135 -2.18 9.75 8.01
CA VAL A 135 -0.90 10.46 8.25
C VAL A 135 -0.88 11.12 9.63
N ALA A 136 -2.03 11.43 10.23
CA ALA A 136 -2.12 11.88 11.62
C ALA A 136 -1.60 10.81 12.61
N VAL A 137 -1.65 9.53 12.24
CA VAL A 137 -1.14 8.42 13.05
C VAL A 137 0.39 8.36 12.98
N ARG A 138 1.03 8.35 14.14
CA ARG A 138 2.49 8.23 14.26
C ARG A 138 3.05 7.04 13.45
N GLY A 139 4.04 7.32 12.63
CA GLY A 139 4.73 6.28 11.84
C GLY A 139 4.00 5.86 10.56
N ILE A 140 2.86 6.44 10.25
CA ILE A 140 2.20 6.31 8.96
C ILE A 140 2.49 7.57 8.13
N GLY A 141 3.28 7.40 7.08
CA GLY A 141 3.53 8.47 6.11
C GLY A 141 2.60 8.36 4.90
N ARG A 142 2.59 9.38 4.04
CA ARG A 142 1.79 9.42 2.81
C ARG A 142 1.94 8.16 1.95
N TRP A 143 3.15 7.68 1.76
CA TRP A 143 3.40 6.44 1.01
C TRP A 143 2.66 5.23 1.63
N THR A 144 2.67 5.09 2.96
CA THR A 144 1.95 4.00 3.64
C THR A 144 0.44 4.16 3.47
N ALA A 145 -0.07 5.39 3.52
CA ALA A 145 -1.48 5.70 3.28
C ALA A 145 -1.89 5.40 1.82
N GLU A 146 -1.06 5.76 0.83
CA GLU A 146 -1.26 5.40 -0.57
C GLU A 146 -1.30 3.88 -0.77
N MET A 147 -0.39 3.13 -0.14
CA MET A 147 -0.43 1.66 -0.15
C MET A 147 -1.72 1.12 0.46
N PHE A 148 -2.22 1.73 1.53
CA PHE A 148 -3.48 1.33 2.14
C PHE A 148 -4.67 1.58 1.19
N LEU A 149 -4.73 2.73 0.53
CA LEU A 149 -5.74 3.02 -0.49
C LEU A 149 -5.73 1.97 -1.62
N MET A 150 -4.55 1.65 -2.15
CA MET A 150 -4.39 0.71 -3.26
C MET A 150 -4.72 -0.72 -2.87
N PHE A 151 -4.20 -1.19 -1.73
CA PHE A 151 -4.24 -2.60 -1.34
C PHE A 151 -5.36 -2.96 -0.37
N SER A 152 -5.86 -2.02 0.43
CA SER A 152 -6.91 -2.27 1.41
C SER A 152 -8.26 -1.75 0.97
N LEU A 153 -8.32 -0.54 0.43
CA LEU A 153 -9.57 0.05 -0.08
C LEU A 153 -9.78 -0.20 -1.58
N ALA A 154 -8.83 -0.85 -2.26
CA ALA A 154 -8.89 -1.16 -3.69
C ALA A 154 -9.23 0.06 -4.55
N ARG A 155 -8.71 1.25 -4.21
CA ARG A 155 -8.95 2.48 -4.96
C ARG A 155 -8.32 2.40 -6.34
N PRO A 156 -9.07 2.73 -7.42
CA PRO A 156 -8.59 2.56 -8.79
C PRO A 156 -7.55 3.60 -9.23
N ASP A 157 -7.57 4.78 -8.63
CA ASP A 157 -6.86 5.95 -9.17
C ASP A 157 -5.86 6.59 -8.19
N VAL A 158 -5.08 5.76 -7.53
CA VAL A 158 -3.98 6.21 -6.65
C VAL A 158 -2.67 6.17 -7.40
N LEU A 159 -1.99 7.32 -7.49
CA LEU A 159 -0.65 7.43 -8.06
C LEU A 159 0.40 7.56 -6.95
N ALA A 160 1.11 6.49 -6.66
CA ALA A 160 2.20 6.47 -5.68
C ALA A 160 3.47 7.13 -6.27
N ALA A 161 3.40 8.44 -6.54
CA ALA A 161 4.46 9.16 -7.24
C ALA A 161 5.80 9.20 -6.46
N GLY A 162 5.74 9.10 -5.12
CA GLY A 162 6.92 9.02 -4.25
C GLY A 162 7.52 7.62 -4.11
N ASP A 163 6.88 6.59 -4.67
CA ASP A 163 7.34 5.21 -4.57
C ASP A 163 8.56 4.96 -5.47
N LEU A 164 9.63 4.44 -4.86
CA LEU A 164 10.89 4.19 -5.58
C LEU A 164 10.74 3.11 -6.67
N GLY A 165 9.85 2.14 -6.48
CA GLY A 165 9.57 1.12 -7.48
C GLY A 165 8.80 1.69 -8.68
N VAL A 166 7.81 2.56 -8.43
CA VAL A 166 7.10 3.29 -9.49
C VAL A 166 8.09 4.14 -10.30
N GLN A 167 8.93 4.93 -9.63
CA GLN A 167 9.95 5.75 -10.28
C GLN A 167 10.96 4.92 -11.09
N ALA A 168 11.43 3.79 -10.54
CA ALA A 168 12.32 2.88 -11.25
C ALA A 168 11.64 2.19 -12.44
N GLY A 169 10.37 1.82 -12.28
CA GLY A 169 9.57 1.27 -13.38
C GLY A 169 9.39 2.26 -14.53
N ILE A 170 9.15 3.54 -14.22
CA ILE A 170 9.08 4.61 -15.21
C ILE A 170 10.43 4.83 -15.87
N GLN A 171 11.52 4.94 -15.12
CA GLN A 171 12.87 5.09 -15.68
C GLN A 171 13.15 4.02 -16.73
N ARG A 172 12.81 2.78 -16.41
CA ARG A 172 13.01 1.65 -17.33
C ARG A 172 12.06 1.71 -18.53
N LEU A 173 10.78 1.98 -18.30
CA LEU A 173 9.76 1.93 -19.36
C LEU A 173 9.91 3.05 -20.38
N TYR A 174 10.25 4.24 -19.93
CA TYR A 174 10.41 5.42 -20.77
C TYR A 174 11.88 5.71 -21.14
N ALA A 175 12.81 4.85 -20.70
CA ALA A 175 14.25 4.99 -20.94
C ALA A 175 14.78 6.38 -20.53
N THR A 176 14.33 6.92 -19.38
CA THR A 176 14.82 8.21 -18.91
C THR A 176 16.23 8.07 -18.34
N GLU A 177 17.06 9.07 -18.54
CA GLU A 177 18.46 9.08 -18.10
C GLU A 177 18.57 8.96 -16.56
N ALA A 178 17.71 9.66 -15.85
CA ALA A 178 17.63 9.63 -14.39
C ALA A 178 16.27 9.12 -13.91
N ARG A 179 16.25 8.66 -12.66
CA ARG A 179 14.99 8.32 -11.98
C ARG A 179 14.12 9.57 -11.84
N PRO A 180 12.87 9.55 -12.32
CA PRO A 180 12.01 10.74 -12.26
C PRO A 180 11.65 11.10 -10.82
N SER A 181 11.58 12.41 -10.56
CA SER A 181 11.04 12.97 -9.33
C SER A 181 9.52 12.71 -9.21
N PRO A 182 8.93 12.84 -8.02
CA PRO A 182 7.47 12.71 -7.86
C PRO A 182 6.66 13.69 -8.73
N ALA A 183 7.18 14.87 -9.03
CA ALA A 183 6.53 15.84 -9.92
C ALA A 183 6.52 15.31 -11.38
N GLU A 184 7.65 14.85 -11.87
CA GLU A 184 7.78 14.27 -13.22
C GLU A 184 6.93 12.99 -13.36
N VAL A 185 6.82 12.17 -12.30
CA VAL A 185 5.91 11.00 -12.31
C VAL A 185 4.46 11.44 -12.56
N ARG A 186 4.00 12.51 -11.88
CA ARG A 186 2.64 13.04 -12.09
C ARG A 186 2.45 13.57 -13.52
N GLU A 187 3.42 14.29 -14.05
CA GLU A 187 3.38 14.79 -15.43
C GLU A 187 3.32 13.65 -16.45
N ILE A 188 4.11 12.60 -16.24
CA ILE A 188 4.10 11.40 -17.10
C ILE A 188 2.73 10.72 -17.03
N ALA A 189 2.16 10.55 -15.82
CA ALA A 189 0.87 9.91 -15.65
C ALA A 189 -0.27 10.69 -16.34
N VAL A 190 -0.28 12.03 -16.21
CA VAL A 190 -1.25 12.90 -16.89
C VAL A 190 -1.09 12.82 -18.40
N ARG A 191 0.13 13.02 -18.91
CA ARG A 191 0.42 12.99 -20.35
C ARG A 191 0.17 11.60 -20.94
N GLY A 192 0.46 10.54 -20.18
CA GLY A 192 0.24 9.15 -20.57
C GLY A 192 -1.21 8.69 -20.49
N GLY A 193 -2.11 9.50 -19.89
CA GLY A 193 -3.53 9.17 -19.76
C GLY A 193 -3.81 8.02 -18.78
N TRP A 194 -3.04 7.91 -17.68
CA TRP A 194 -3.20 6.79 -16.73
C TRP A 194 -4.45 6.88 -15.87
N HIS A 195 -4.96 8.11 -15.67
CA HIS A 195 -6.23 8.33 -14.95
C HIS A 195 -7.43 7.89 -15.80
N PRO A 196 -8.46 7.32 -15.21
CA PRO A 196 -8.73 7.15 -13.77
C PRO A 196 -8.27 5.79 -13.18
N TYR A 197 -7.19 5.21 -13.70
CA TYR A 197 -6.68 3.91 -13.27
C TYR A 197 -5.18 3.92 -12.94
N ALA A 198 -4.68 5.01 -12.33
CA ALA A 198 -3.27 5.16 -11.97
C ALA A 198 -2.76 4.03 -11.04
N THR A 199 -3.64 3.45 -10.21
CA THR A 199 -3.31 2.25 -9.40
C THR A 199 -2.88 1.08 -10.28
N ALA A 200 -3.61 0.81 -11.37
CA ALA A 200 -3.25 -0.27 -12.29
C ALA A 200 -1.92 0.01 -13.00
N ALA A 201 -1.65 1.27 -13.37
CA ALA A 201 -0.36 1.66 -13.94
C ALA A 201 0.80 1.42 -12.95
N CYS A 202 0.62 1.77 -11.67
CA CYS A 202 1.62 1.45 -10.64
C CYS A 202 1.87 -0.07 -10.51
N PHE A 203 0.83 -0.90 -10.55
CA PHE A 203 0.99 -2.36 -10.54
C PHE A 203 1.75 -2.87 -11.77
N GLN A 204 1.48 -2.34 -12.96
CA GLN A 204 2.21 -2.69 -14.18
C GLN A 204 3.71 -2.35 -14.04
N LEU A 205 4.02 -1.18 -13.51
CA LEU A 205 5.40 -0.75 -13.29
C LEU A 205 6.12 -1.66 -12.29
N TRP A 206 5.52 -1.97 -11.15
CA TRP A 206 6.11 -2.91 -10.17
C TRP A 206 6.30 -4.31 -10.75
N GLU A 207 5.34 -4.83 -11.50
CA GLU A 207 5.46 -6.14 -12.13
C GLU A 207 6.61 -6.18 -13.14
N SER A 208 6.83 -5.09 -13.88
CA SER A 208 7.92 -4.98 -14.84
C SER A 208 9.31 -5.14 -14.22
N LEU A 209 9.45 -4.82 -12.94
CA LEU A 209 10.73 -4.92 -12.23
C LEU A 209 11.05 -6.33 -11.75
N LYS A 210 10.06 -7.20 -11.55
CA LYS A 210 10.28 -8.58 -11.06
C LYS A 210 11.06 -9.46 -12.03
N ASN A 211 10.91 -9.21 -13.32
CA ASN A 211 11.51 -10.02 -14.37
C ASN A 211 12.95 -9.60 -14.73
N ASN A 212 13.58 -8.75 -13.91
CA ASN A 212 14.99 -8.38 -14.08
C ASN A 212 15.69 -8.33 -12.71
N PRO A 213 16.54 -9.33 -12.38
CA PRO A 213 17.22 -9.44 -11.09
C PRO A 213 18.38 -8.44 -10.89
N ALA A 214 18.54 -7.42 -11.72
CA ALA A 214 19.66 -6.47 -11.69
C ALA A 214 19.28 -5.11 -11.07
N LEU A 215 18.54 -5.12 -9.95
CA LEU A 215 18.42 -3.97 -9.03
C LEU A 215 18.64 -4.42 -7.61
#